data_b23957be5fb33ff257a3db2911649d0e
#
_entry.id   b23957be5fb33ff257a3db2911649d0e
#
_cell.length_a   1.000
_cell.length_b   1.000
_cell.length_c   1.000
_cell.angle_alpha   90.00
_cell.angle_beta   90.00
_cell.angle_gamma   90.00
#
_symmetry.space_group_name_H-M   'P 1'
#
loop_
_entity.id
_entity.type
_entity.pdbx_description
1 polymer ?
#
loop_
_entity_poly.entity_id
_entity_poly.type
_entity_poly.pdbx_seq_one_letter_code
_entity_poly.pdbx_strand_id
1 'polypeptide(L)'
;AIQIIRLVLGGGMVEFHGKYYDFDRLQMAPVPKKKVPIYVGGSSKPALRRAARYGDGWIGIVHTIDETKSMITELNAMRRELGREKEPFDIMMHSPDATDVDNIRRLEDLGVTDLQVAPWTMPSVLAELGVSSMRVQPPLAIKQEAVKRYADDVIAKCS
;
A
#
# COMPACT_ATOMS: atom_id res chain seq x y z
N ALA A 1 9.67 12.11 -11.36
CA ALA A 1 9.42 10.74 -11.84
C ALA A 1 7.91 10.46 -12.01
N ILE A 2 7.04 10.55 -10.97
CA ILE A 2 5.61 10.17 -11.04
C ILE A 2 4.88 10.89 -12.19
N GLN A 3 5.08 12.20 -12.36
CA GLN A 3 4.47 12.97 -13.43
C GLN A 3 4.89 12.46 -14.82
N ILE A 4 6.17 12.10 -14.98
CA ILE A 4 6.69 11.52 -16.23
C ILE A 4 6.06 10.15 -16.48
N ILE A 5 5.97 9.30 -15.47
CA ILE A 5 5.31 7.98 -15.59
C ILE A 5 3.87 8.16 -16.09
N ARG A 6 3.12 9.09 -15.51
CA ARG A 6 1.74 9.38 -15.96
C ARG A 6 1.69 9.88 -17.39
N LEU A 7 2.63 10.78 -17.73
CA LEU A 7 2.71 11.35 -19.08
C LEU A 7 2.94 10.25 -20.12
N VAL A 8 3.94 9.40 -19.88
CA VAL A 8 4.30 8.30 -20.80
C VAL A 8 3.21 7.23 -20.87
N LEU A 9 2.59 6.87 -19.75
CA LEU A 9 1.48 5.91 -19.69
C LEU A 9 0.19 6.44 -20.35
N GLY A 10 0.07 7.75 -20.52
CA GLY A 10 -1.06 8.38 -21.21
C GLY A 10 -1.04 8.17 -22.72
N GLY A 11 0.07 7.74 -23.28
CA GLY A 11 0.26 7.49 -24.71
C GLY A 11 0.48 8.75 -25.53
N GLY A 12 0.71 8.53 -26.84
CA GLY A 12 1.06 9.60 -27.76
C GLY A 12 2.53 9.98 -27.67
N MET A 13 2.89 11.02 -28.44
CA MET A 13 4.22 11.56 -28.45
C MET A 13 4.38 12.54 -27.27
N VAL A 14 5.33 12.31 -26.40
CA VAL A 14 5.57 13.11 -25.20
C VAL A 14 7.01 13.59 -25.11
N GLU A 15 7.20 14.75 -24.51
CA GLU A 15 8.49 15.33 -24.17
C GLU A 15 8.44 15.87 -22.73
N PHE A 16 9.58 15.99 -22.09
CA PHE A 16 9.66 16.52 -20.74
C PHE A 16 10.99 17.24 -20.50
N HIS A 17 10.92 18.51 -20.11
CA HIS A 17 12.06 19.35 -19.79
C HIS A 17 12.00 19.79 -18.34
N GLY A 18 12.86 19.22 -17.50
CA GLY A 18 12.87 19.48 -16.07
C GLY A 18 14.27 19.40 -15.47
N LYS A 19 14.39 19.82 -14.22
CA LYS A 19 15.69 19.89 -13.52
C LYS A 19 16.44 18.56 -13.44
N TYR A 20 15.74 17.43 -13.29
CA TYR A 20 16.34 16.11 -13.03
C TYR A 20 16.12 15.11 -14.16
N TYR A 21 15.17 15.39 -15.02
CA TYR A 21 14.82 14.57 -16.17
C TYR A 21 14.58 15.50 -17.33
N ASP A 22 15.21 15.18 -18.43
CA ASP A 22 15.12 15.94 -19.67
C ASP A 22 15.15 14.95 -20.83
N PHE A 23 14.14 14.98 -21.68
CA PHE A 23 14.09 14.14 -22.87
C PHE A 23 13.22 14.76 -23.95
N ASP A 24 13.69 14.59 -25.17
CA ASP A 24 12.98 14.96 -26.38
C ASP A 24 11.82 13.99 -26.67
N ARG A 25 11.13 14.21 -27.76
CA ARG A 25 9.93 13.47 -28.15
C ARG A 25 10.15 11.96 -28.18
N LEU A 26 9.42 11.25 -27.35
CA LEU A 26 9.37 9.80 -27.33
C LEU A 26 7.92 9.30 -27.23
N GLN A 27 7.70 8.06 -27.63
CA GLN A 27 6.41 7.39 -27.52
C GLN A 27 6.59 6.00 -26.92
N MET A 28 5.75 5.67 -25.96
CA MET A 28 5.63 4.31 -25.46
C MET A 28 4.49 3.57 -26.17
N ALA A 29 4.76 2.37 -26.65
CA ALA A 29 3.76 1.48 -27.25
C ALA A 29 4.09 0.02 -26.89
N PRO A 30 3.07 -0.82 -26.54
CA PRO A 30 1.69 -0.44 -26.33
C PRO A 30 1.47 0.34 -25.02
N VAL A 31 0.42 1.16 -24.95
CA VAL A 31 0.00 1.82 -23.73
C VAL A 31 -1.17 1.07 -23.08
N PRO A 32 -1.36 1.19 -21.74
CA PRO A 32 -2.50 0.61 -21.06
C PRO A 32 -3.82 1.17 -21.58
N LYS A 33 -4.82 0.27 -21.77
CA LYS A 33 -6.17 0.69 -22.20
C LYS A 33 -6.95 1.46 -21.12
N LYS A 34 -6.56 1.30 -19.86
CA LYS A 34 -7.16 1.99 -18.69
C LYS A 34 -6.07 2.74 -17.95
N LYS A 35 -6.46 3.79 -17.23
CA LYS A 35 -5.55 4.51 -16.32
C LYS A 35 -4.93 3.51 -15.33
N VAL A 36 -3.61 3.47 -15.28
CA VAL A 36 -2.87 2.69 -14.28
C VAL A 36 -2.80 3.52 -13.00
N PRO A 37 -3.33 3.02 -11.86
CA PRO A 37 -3.17 3.72 -10.60
C PRO A 37 -1.71 3.69 -10.15
N ILE A 38 -1.25 4.79 -9.55
CA ILE A 38 0.10 4.91 -9.02
C ILE A 38 0.02 5.05 -7.51
N TYR A 39 0.46 4.03 -6.79
CA TYR A 39 0.55 4.05 -5.34
C TYR A 39 1.95 4.47 -4.90
N VAL A 40 2.00 5.33 -3.89
CA VAL A 40 3.25 5.87 -3.37
C VAL A 40 3.54 5.26 -2.01
N GLY A 41 4.66 4.56 -1.90
CA GLY A 41 5.09 3.96 -0.64
C GLY A 41 5.89 4.91 0.25
N GLY A 42 5.95 4.55 1.53
CA GLY A 42 6.78 5.18 2.55
C GLY A 42 6.00 5.96 3.60
N SER A 43 6.60 6.02 4.81
CA SER A 43 5.95 6.53 6.03
C SER A 43 6.46 7.89 6.48
N SER A 44 7.49 8.43 5.81
CA SER A 44 8.00 9.76 6.14
C SER A 44 7.04 10.87 5.65
N LYS A 45 7.03 11.99 6.33
CA LYS A 45 6.22 13.15 5.93
C LYS A 45 6.40 13.58 4.47
N PRO A 46 7.63 13.58 3.89
CA PRO A 46 7.80 13.82 2.45
C PRO A 46 7.18 12.73 1.57
N ALA A 47 7.15 11.46 2.03
CA ALA A 47 6.50 10.36 1.28
C ALA A 47 4.98 10.52 1.28
N LEU A 48 4.37 10.79 2.44
CA LEU A 48 2.94 11.07 2.57
C LEU A 48 2.54 12.28 1.71
N ARG A 49 3.35 13.34 1.70
CA ARG A 49 3.10 14.52 0.84
C ARG A 49 3.15 14.16 -0.66
N ARG A 50 4.06 13.28 -1.08
CA ARG A 50 4.10 12.79 -2.48
C ARG A 50 2.85 11.96 -2.80
N ALA A 51 2.44 11.07 -1.90
CA ALA A 51 1.23 10.29 -2.05
C ALA A 51 0.00 11.20 -2.18
N ALA A 52 -0.17 12.15 -1.26
CA ALA A 52 -1.26 13.11 -1.27
C ALA A 52 -1.32 13.93 -2.57
N ARG A 53 -0.16 14.36 -3.08
CA ARG A 53 -0.08 15.26 -4.24
C ARG A 53 -0.17 14.54 -5.59
N TYR A 54 0.43 13.37 -5.70
CA TYR A 54 0.65 12.73 -7.00
C TYR A 54 0.10 11.31 -7.10
N GLY A 55 -0.19 10.65 -5.96
CA GLY A 55 -0.66 9.28 -5.92
C GLY A 55 -2.15 9.15 -6.22
N ASP A 56 -2.53 7.95 -6.66
CA ASP A 56 -3.91 7.46 -6.63
C ASP A 56 -4.14 6.61 -5.37
N GLY A 57 -3.07 6.33 -4.63
CA GLY A 57 -3.09 5.63 -3.35
C GLY A 57 -1.77 5.72 -2.60
N TRP A 58 -1.78 5.22 -1.38
CA TRP A 58 -0.62 5.12 -0.50
C TRP A 58 -0.42 3.68 -0.02
N ILE A 59 0.86 3.26 0.10
CA ILE A 59 1.23 1.96 0.65
C ILE A 59 2.00 2.17 1.95
N GLY A 60 1.43 1.71 3.07
CA GLY A 60 2.08 1.61 4.36
C GLY A 60 2.51 0.18 4.67
N ILE A 61 3.72 0.00 5.18
CA ILE A 61 4.28 -1.33 5.47
C ILE A 61 4.77 -1.41 6.90
N VAL A 62 4.32 -2.43 7.62
CA VAL A 62 4.73 -2.75 9.00
C VAL A 62 4.42 -1.61 9.97
N HIS A 63 3.16 -1.18 10.00
CA HIS A 63 2.65 -0.20 10.96
C HIS A 63 1.56 -0.82 11.83
N THR A 64 1.56 -0.49 13.11
CA THR A 64 0.48 -0.79 14.04
C THR A 64 -0.79 -0.01 13.67
N ILE A 65 -1.92 -0.38 14.25
CA ILE A 65 -3.19 0.34 14.03
C ILE A 65 -3.05 1.82 14.45
N ASP A 66 -2.40 2.11 15.57
CA ASP A 66 -2.24 3.48 16.06
C ASP A 66 -1.33 4.32 15.17
N GLU A 67 -0.22 3.75 14.69
CA GLU A 67 0.65 4.41 13.71
C GLU A 67 -0.10 4.66 12.39
N THR A 68 -0.86 3.67 11.92
CA THR A 68 -1.70 3.77 10.72
C THR A 68 -2.71 4.90 10.84
N LYS A 69 -3.41 4.99 11.98
CA LYS A 69 -4.36 6.08 12.28
C LYS A 69 -3.69 7.46 12.18
N SER A 70 -2.52 7.60 12.76
CA SER A 70 -1.76 8.86 12.73
C SER A 70 -1.39 9.25 11.29
N MET A 71 -0.87 8.29 10.51
CA MET A 71 -0.45 8.54 9.13
C MET A 71 -1.62 8.85 8.20
N ILE A 72 -2.75 8.14 8.33
CA ILE A 72 -3.96 8.40 7.55
C ILE A 72 -4.51 9.79 7.88
N THR A 73 -4.50 10.17 9.15
CA THR A 73 -4.93 11.51 9.58
C THR A 73 -4.08 12.60 8.92
N GLU A 74 -2.75 12.47 8.94
CA GLU A 74 -1.83 13.41 8.31
C GLU A 74 -1.99 13.43 6.78
N LEU A 75 -2.10 12.25 6.17
CA LEU A 75 -2.31 12.10 4.73
C LEU A 75 -3.61 12.79 4.27
N ASN A 76 -4.71 12.58 4.99
CA ASN A 76 -6.00 13.20 4.68
C ASN A 76 -5.98 14.72 4.89
N ALA A 77 -5.25 15.22 5.89
CA ALA A 77 -5.03 16.66 6.04
C ALA A 77 -4.30 17.25 4.83
N MET A 78 -3.21 16.61 4.38
CA MET A 78 -2.46 17.03 3.19
C MET A 78 -3.32 16.97 1.91
N ARG A 79 -4.15 15.93 1.74
CA ARG A 79 -5.06 15.82 0.59
C ARG A 79 -6.10 16.93 0.59
N ARG A 80 -6.62 17.32 1.76
CA ARG A 80 -7.56 18.42 1.92
C ARG A 80 -6.91 19.77 1.58
N GLU A 81 -5.70 20.04 2.06
CA GLU A 81 -4.93 21.23 1.71
C GLU A 81 -4.69 21.36 0.19
N LEU A 82 -4.64 20.23 -0.51
CA LEU A 82 -4.46 20.18 -1.97
C LEU A 82 -5.79 20.16 -2.76
N GLY A 83 -6.94 20.21 -2.08
CA GLY A 83 -8.27 20.12 -2.70
C GLY A 83 -8.59 18.75 -3.31
N ARG A 84 -7.92 17.68 -2.84
CA ARG A 84 -8.03 16.33 -3.37
C ARG A 84 -8.77 15.35 -2.44
N GLU A 85 -9.41 15.84 -1.41
CA GLU A 85 -10.10 15.02 -0.39
C GLU A 85 -11.26 14.18 -0.96
N LYS A 86 -11.87 14.66 -2.05
CA LYS A 86 -13.00 13.97 -2.73
C LYS A 86 -12.58 13.04 -3.87
N GLU A 87 -11.31 13.08 -4.26
CA GLU A 87 -10.80 12.15 -5.28
C GLU A 87 -10.71 10.72 -4.70
N PRO A 88 -11.02 9.68 -5.50
CA PRO A 88 -10.74 8.30 -5.11
C PRO A 88 -9.27 8.14 -4.70
N PHE A 89 -9.05 7.40 -3.61
CA PHE A 89 -7.70 7.20 -3.10
C PHE A 89 -7.64 5.91 -2.30
N ASP A 90 -6.82 4.98 -2.74
CA ASP A 90 -6.67 3.69 -2.10
C ASP A 90 -5.61 3.75 -1.00
N ILE A 91 -5.85 3.05 0.09
CA ILE A 91 -4.90 2.89 1.20
C ILE A 91 -4.62 1.41 1.36
N MET A 92 -3.47 0.99 0.82
CA MET A 92 -2.98 -0.37 0.99
C MET A 92 -2.07 -0.45 2.21
N MET A 93 -2.35 -1.39 3.11
CA MET A 93 -1.62 -1.53 4.35
C MET A 93 -1.11 -2.96 4.56
N HIS A 94 0.12 -3.09 5.06
CA HIS A 94 0.58 -4.28 5.73
C HIS A 94 0.75 -3.98 7.22
N SER A 95 -0.13 -4.55 8.05
CA SER A 95 -0.13 -4.34 9.49
C SER A 95 0.16 -5.64 10.24
N PRO A 96 1.07 -5.63 11.23
CA PRO A 96 1.26 -6.77 12.11
C PRO A 96 0.05 -7.03 13.03
N ASP A 97 -0.82 -6.05 13.19
CA ASP A 97 -2.02 -6.15 14.02
C ASP A 97 -3.21 -6.80 13.28
N ALA A 98 -3.10 -7.06 11.97
CA ALA A 98 -4.16 -7.69 11.17
C ALA A 98 -4.26 -9.21 11.44
N THR A 99 -4.42 -9.57 12.72
CA THR A 99 -4.39 -10.96 13.21
C THR A 99 -5.78 -11.57 13.38
N ASP A 100 -6.81 -10.75 13.47
CA ASP A 100 -8.19 -11.14 13.73
C ASP A 100 -9.19 -10.19 13.07
N VAL A 101 -10.46 -10.56 13.07
CA VAL A 101 -11.55 -9.82 12.41
C VAL A 101 -11.74 -8.43 13.01
N ASP A 102 -11.61 -8.28 14.32
CA ASP A 102 -11.86 -7.00 14.98
C ASP A 102 -10.78 -5.97 14.61
N ASN A 103 -9.53 -6.39 14.53
CA ASN A 103 -8.43 -5.55 14.09
C ASN A 103 -8.56 -5.19 12.60
N ILE A 104 -9.02 -6.12 11.76
CA ILE A 104 -9.30 -5.82 10.35
C ILE A 104 -10.40 -4.77 10.23
N ARG A 105 -11.50 -4.90 10.95
CA ARG A 105 -12.57 -3.89 10.97
C ARG A 105 -12.08 -2.53 11.45
N ARG A 106 -11.23 -2.50 12.48
CA ARG A 106 -10.62 -1.24 12.94
C ARG A 106 -9.75 -0.58 11.85
N LEU A 107 -9.01 -1.36 11.06
CA LEU A 107 -8.25 -0.83 9.92
C LEU A 107 -9.18 -0.32 8.82
N GLU A 108 -10.26 -1.04 8.52
CA GLU A 108 -11.28 -0.63 7.56
C GLU A 108 -11.95 0.69 8.00
N ASP A 109 -12.35 0.82 9.27
CA ASP A 109 -12.91 2.04 9.85
C ASP A 109 -11.96 3.25 9.76
N LEU A 110 -10.66 3.02 9.74
CA LEU A 110 -9.64 4.05 9.49
C LEU A 110 -9.54 4.45 8.01
N GLY A 111 -10.18 3.70 7.10
CA GLY A 111 -10.16 3.95 5.66
C GLY A 111 -9.12 3.12 4.89
N VAL A 112 -8.59 2.05 5.48
CA VAL A 112 -7.76 1.08 4.74
C VAL A 112 -8.66 0.37 3.72
N THR A 113 -8.29 0.41 2.44
CA THR A 113 -9.05 -0.18 1.33
C THR A 113 -8.56 -1.57 0.97
N ASP A 114 -7.27 -1.80 1.17
CA ASP A 114 -6.60 -3.04 0.81
C ASP A 114 -5.65 -3.47 1.93
N LEU A 115 -5.79 -4.69 2.38
CA LEU A 115 -4.95 -5.26 3.42
C LEU A 115 -4.08 -6.38 2.86
N GLN A 116 -2.78 -6.17 2.89
CA GLN A 116 -1.80 -7.20 2.57
C GLN A 116 -1.41 -7.93 3.85
N VAL A 117 -1.62 -9.23 3.87
CA VAL A 117 -1.26 -10.09 5.01
C VAL A 117 -0.27 -11.16 4.61
N ALA A 118 0.61 -11.48 5.54
CA ALA A 118 1.55 -12.59 5.43
C ALA A 118 1.42 -13.45 6.71
N PRO A 119 0.43 -14.35 6.79
CA PRO A 119 0.07 -15.04 8.02
C PRO A 119 1.24 -15.78 8.68
N TRP A 120 2.20 -16.27 7.89
CA TRP A 120 3.41 -16.92 8.40
C TRP A 120 4.41 -15.98 9.08
N THR A 121 4.19 -14.67 9.06
CA THR A 121 5.00 -13.67 9.77
C THR A 121 4.33 -13.19 11.06
N MET A 122 3.15 -13.68 11.37
CA MET A 122 2.44 -13.32 12.59
C MET A 122 3.16 -13.80 13.84
N PRO A 123 3.16 -13.02 14.93
CA PRO A 123 3.87 -13.37 16.15
C PRO A 123 3.49 -14.74 16.70
N SER A 124 2.23 -15.15 16.64
CA SER A 124 1.76 -16.47 17.05
C SER A 124 2.41 -17.60 16.26
N VAL A 125 2.45 -17.48 14.94
CA VAL A 125 3.07 -18.47 14.05
C VAL A 125 4.58 -18.52 14.26
N LEU A 126 5.24 -17.37 14.38
CA LEU A 126 6.68 -17.30 14.65
C LEU A 126 7.04 -17.93 16.00
N ALA A 127 6.22 -17.71 17.04
CA ALA A 127 6.40 -18.31 18.35
C ALA A 127 6.28 -19.84 18.31
N GLU A 128 5.27 -20.38 17.62
CA GLU A 128 5.09 -21.83 17.42
C GLU A 128 6.30 -22.48 16.72
N LEU A 129 6.96 -21.71 15.84
CA LEU A 129 8.13 -22.16 15.09
C LEU A 129 9.46 -21.98 15.83
N GLY A 130 9.45 -21.34 17.02
CA GLY A 130 10.67 -20.96 17.72
C GLY A 130 11.54 -19.95 16.94
N VAL A 131 10.93 -19.15 16.05
CA VAL A 131 11.62 -18.19 15.21
C VAL A 131 11.48 -16.80 15.82
N SER A 132 12.61 -16.19 16.14
CA SER A 132 12.65 -14.85 16.76
C SER A 132 12.72 -13.68 15.77
N SER A 133 12.75 -13.96 14.46
CA SER A 133 12.97 -12.93 13.44
C SER A 133 12.21 -13.20 12.15
N MET A 134 11.51 -12.19 11.63
CA MET A 134 10.87 -12.22 10.30
C MET A 134 11.85 -12.41 9.12
N ARG A 135 13.16 -12.35 9.37
CA ARG A 135 14.18 -12.58 8.33
C ARG A 135 14.33 -14.06 7.98
N VAL A 136 13.91 -14.94 8.86
CA VAL A 136 13.93 -16.38 8.60
C VAL A 136 12.63 -16.76 7.90
N GLN A 137 12.75 -17.20 6.66
CA GLN A 137 11.59 -17.65 5.88
C GLN A 137 11.23 -19.08 6.30
N PRO A 138 10.02 -19.32 6.83
CA PRO A 138 9.61 -20.66 7.21
C PRO A 138 9.46 -21.57 5.98
N PRO A 139 9.56 -22.90 6.16
CA PRO A 139 9.31 -23.87 5.10
C PRO A 139 7.95 -23.70 4.43
N LEU A 140 7.82 -24.11 3.18
CA LEU A 140 6.60 -23.96 2.39
C LEU A 140 5.36 -24.55 3.08
N ALA A 141 5.49 -25.73 3.67
CA ALA A 141 4.38 -26.39 4.38
C ALA A 141 3.82 -25.53 5.51
N ILE A 142 4.66 -24.82 6.24
CA ILE A 142 4.26 -23.93 7.31
C ILE A 142 3.54 -22.68 6.75
N LYS A 143 4.05 -22.13 5.65
CA LYS A 143 3.36 -21.01 4.98
C LYS A 143 1.96 -21.41 4.51
N GLN A 144 1.83 -22.60 3.92
CA GLN A 144 0.55 -23.12 3.46
C GLN A 144 -0.43 -23.33 4.61
N GLU A 145 0.02 -23.89 5.73
CA GLU A 145 -0.80 -24.08 6.92
C GLU A 145 -1.22 -22.73 7.55
N ALA A 146 -0.29 -21.78 7.65
CA ALA A 146 -0.59 -20.44 8.17
C ALA A 146 -1.63 -19.70 7.31
N VAL A 147 -1.52 -19.79 5.98
CA VAL A 147 -2.51 -19.21 5.05
C VAL A 147 -3.87 -19.86 5.20
N LYS A 148 -3.93 -21.19 5.29
CA LYS A 148 -5.17 -21.93 5.48
C LYS A 148 -5.86 -21.54 6.78
N ARG A 149 -5.14 -21.57 7.89
CA ARG A 149 -5.67 -21.17 9.21
C ARG A 149 -6.19 -19.73 9.19
N TYR A 150 -5.43 -18.81 8.61
CA TYR A 150 -5.86 -17.41 8.48
C TYR A 150 -7.11 -17.26 7.60
N ALA A 151 -7.23 -18.03 6.54
CA ALA A 151 -8.42 -18.04 5.69
C ALA A 151 -9.65 -18.52 6.47
N ASP A 152 -9.53 -19.61 7.22
CA ASP A 152 -10.62 -20.21 7.99
C ASP A 152 -11.01 -19.35 9.21
N ASP A 153 -10.02 -18.81 9.93
CA ASP A 153 -10.24 -18.10 11.18
C ASP A 153 -10.60 -16.63 11.02
N VAL A 154 -10.12 -16.00 9.95
CA VAL A 154 -10.23 -14.55 9.73
C VAL A 154 -11.02 -14.23 8.48
N ILE A 155 -10.55 -14.63 7.28
CA ILE A 155 -11.15 -14.20 6.01
C ILE A 155 -12.61 -14.66 5.92
N ALA A 156 -12.90 -15.91 6.26
CA ALA A 156 -14.25 -16.47 6.23
C ALA A 156 -15.25 -15.74 7.17
N LYS A 157 -14.76 -14.97 8.12
CA LYS A 157 -15.57 -14.21 9.09
C LYS A 157 -15.63 -12.71 8.79
N CYS A 158 -14.90 -12.23 7.78
CA CYS A 158 -14.94 -10.85 7.33
C CYS A 158 -16.06 -10.57 6.28
N SER A 159 -16.79 -11.60 5.89
CA SER A 159 -17.88 -11.54 4.88
C SER A 159 -19.18 -11.00 5.48
#